data_fba30f89562d46f79e4ff2bf93493901
#
_entry.id   fba30f89562d46f79e4ff2bf93493901
#
_cell.length_a   1.000
_cell.length_b   1.000
_cell.length_c   1.000
_cell.angle_alpha   90.00
_cell.angle_beta   90.00
_cell.angle_gamma   90.00
#
_symmetry.space_group_name_H-M   'P 1'
#
loop_
_entity.id
_entity.type
_entity.pdbx_description
1 polymer ?
#
loop_
_entity_poly.entity_id
_entity_poly.type
_entity_poly.pdbx_seq_one_letter_code
_entity_poly.pdbx_strand_id
1 'polypeptide(L)'
;DGVDKTIEAINMRFEGFVFTNLVGFDSKYGHRRDPIGYGKAIEEFDARLPEIMDVMGPEDVLMICADHGNDPTAPGTDHTREYIPLIVYGKECREGVNLGTRSSFADIGATVCDLLEVGHSSVGTGFKNLIIK
;
A
#
# COMPACT_ATOMS: atom_id res chain seq x y z
N ASP A 1 -4.84 15.04 -7.25
CA ASP A 1 -3.68 14.28 -6.79
C ASP A 1 -3.96 12.77 -6.81
N GLY A 2 -3.05 11.91 -6.34
CA GLY A 2 -3.23 10.46 -6.37
C GLY A 2 -4.37 9.97 -5.48
N VAL A 3 -4.57 10.59 -4.34
CA VAL A 3 -5.67 10.24 -3.42
C VAL A 3 -7.02 10.53 -4.07
N ASP A 4 -7.18 11.70 -4.69
CA ASP A 4 -8.43 12.05 -5.39
C ASP A 4 -8.74 11.04 -6.50
N LYS A 5 -7.73 10.64 -7.28
CA LYS A 5 -7.90 9.64 -8.35
C LYS A 5 -8.23 8.26 -7.81
N THR A 6 -7.69 7.90 -6.66
CA THR A 6 -8.05 6.64 -5.97
C THR A 6 -9.52 6.67 -5.55
N ILE A 7 -9.98 7.75 -4.94
CA ILE A 7 -11.38 7.94 -4.53
C ILE A 7 -12.31 7.93 -5.75
N GLU A 8 -11.95 8.63 -6.84
CA GLU A 8 -12.70 8.59 -8.10
C GLU A 8 -12.84 7.15 -8.62
N ALA A 9 -11.75 6.38 -8.64
CA ALA A 9 -11.74 5.01 -9.13
C ALA A 9 -12.61 4.09 -8.26
N ILE A 10 -12.51 4.16 -6.94
CA ILE A 10 -13.35 3.37 -6.01
C ILE A 10 -14.83 3.68 -6.24
N ASN A 11 -15.18 4.96 -6.46
CA ASN A 11 -16.56 5.38 -6.71
C ASN A 11 -17.14 4.89 -8.04
N MET A 12 -16.32 4.41 -8.99
CA MET A 12 -16.81 3.77 -10.23
C MET A 12 -17.50 2.42 -9.97
N ARG A 13 -17.27 1.82 -8.79
CA ARG A 13 -17.93 0.57 -8.36
C ARG A 13 -17.77 -0.58 -9.36
N PHE A 14 -16.57 -0.79 -9.88
CA PHE A 14 -16.24 -1.93 -10.71
C PHE A 14 -15.54 -3.02 -9.88
N GLU A 15 -15.66 -4.26 -10.32
CA GLU A 15 -14.85 -5.36 -9.81
C GLU A 15 -13.49 -5.34 -10.51
N GLY A 16 -12.39 -5.26 -9.74
CA GLY A 16 -11.07 -5.19 -10.33
C GLY A 16 -10.00 -4.65 -9.37
N PHE A 17 -8.92 -4.15 -9.95
CA PHE A 17 -7.73 -3.71 -9.22
C PHE A 17 -7.42 -2.23 -9.50
N VAL A 18 -7.26 -1.46 -8.44
CA VAL A 18 -6.78 -0.08 -8.49
C VAL A 18 -5.37 -0.03 -7.89
N PHE A 19 -4.42 0.42 -8.68
CA PHE A 19 -3.05 0.64 -8.23
C PHE A 19 -2.71 2.12 -8.31
N THR A 20 -2.33 2.71 -7.17
CA THR A 20 -1.93 4.12 -7.10
C THR A 20 -0.51 4.23 -6.56
N ASN A 21 0.37 4.87 -7.30
CA ASN A 21 1.72 5.19 -6.85
C ASN A 21 1.80 6.68 -6.44
N LEU A 22 2.06 6.92 -5.14
CA LEU A 22 2.20 8.27 -4.58
C LEU A 22 3.68 8.68 -4.58
N VAL A 23 4.23 8.96 -5.74
CA VAL A 23 5.66 9.23 -6.00
C VAL A 23 6.26 10.41 -5.22
N GLY A 24 5.43 11.24 -4.59
CA GLY A 24 5.87 12.45 -3.90
C GLY A 24 6.80 12.20 -2.71
N PHE A 25 6.63 11.10 -2.00
CA PHE A 25 7.44 10.73 -0.84
C PHE A 25 8.92 10.60 -1.21
N ASP A 26 9.19 9.85 -2.26
CA ASP A 26 10.53 9.62 -2.75
C ASP A 26 11.07 10.83 -3.54
N SER A 27 10.37 11.27 -4.58
CA SER A 27 10.87 12.27 -5.52
C SER A 27 11.06 13.66 -4.92
N LYS A 28 10.23 14.06 -3.96
CA LYS A 28 10.31 15.40 -3.33
C LYS A 28 11.13 15.40 -2.05
N TYR A 29 11.12 14.32 -1.27
CA TYR A 29 11.69 14.32 0.08
C TYR A 29 12.77 13.24 0.26
N GLY A 30 12.56 12.03 -0.25
CA GLY A 30 13.49 10.92 -0.09
C GLY A 30 14.85 11.20 -0.71
N HIS A 31 14.93 11.41 -2.00
CA HIS A 31 16.16 11.75 -2.72
C HIS A 31 16.78 13.09 -2.29
N ARG A 32 15.98 13.99 -1.74
CA ARG A 32 16.45 15.30 -1.28
C ARG A 32 16.92 15.30 0.18
N ARG A 33 16.82 14.15 0.85
CA ARG A 33 17.20 14.03 2.26
C ARG A 33 16.52 15.06 3.16
N ASP A 34 15.22 15.23 2.96
CA ASP A 34 14.37 16.10 3.75
C ASP A 34 13.48 15.26 4.69
N PRO A 35 13.98 14.86 5.88
CA PRO A 35 13.21 14.03 6.80
C PRO A 35 11.98 14.76 7.37
N ILE A 36 12.04 16.09 7.47
CA ILE A 36 10.91 16.90 7.97
C ILE A 36 9.79 16.91 6.92
N GLY A 37 10.12 17.18 5.66
CA GLY A 37 9.17 17.14 4.56
C GLY A 37 8.61 15.75 4.34
N TYR A 38 9.44 14.70 4.48
CA TYR A 38 9.00 13.31 4.39
C TYR A 38 7.97 12.98 5.47
N GLY A 39 8.25 13.33 6.73
CA GLY A 39 7.31 13.14 7.84
C GLY A 39 5.98 13.88 7.62
N LYS A 40 6.03 15.15 7.19
CA LYS A 40 4.82 15.91 6.85
C LYS A 40 4.00 15.28 5.74
N ALA A 41 4.65 14.74 4.70
CA ALA A 41 3.95 14.06 3.62
C ALA A 41 3.22 12.80 4.10
N ILE A 42 3.79 12.07 5.07
CA ILE A 42 3.11 10.93 5.72
C ILE A 42 1.89 11.43 6.51
N GLU A 43 2.03 12.48 7.30
CA GLU A 43 0.93 13.09 8.06
C GLU A 43 -0.20 13.59 7.14
N GLU A 44 0.16 14.21 6.00
CA GLU A 44 -0.81 14.65 4.99
C GLU A 44 -1.58 13.48 4.37
N PHE A 45 -0.89 12.37 4.07
CA PHE A 45 -1.54 11.16 3.57
C PHE A 45 -2.44 10.54 4.64
N ASP A 46 -1.95 10.41 5.88
CA ASP A 46 -2.70 9.86 7.01
C ASP A 46 -4.00 10.63 7.27
N ALA A 47 -3.93 11.96 7.19
CA ALA A 47 -5.11 12.82 7.34
C ALA A 47 -6.17 12.61 6.25
N ARG A 48 -5.76 12.13 5.06
CA ARG A 48 -6.66 11.85 3.94
C ARG A 48 -7.09 10.38 3.84
N LEU A 49 -6.43 9.50 4.59
CA LEU A 49 -6.75 8.07 4.58
C LEU A 49 -8.21 7.76 4.92
N PRO A 50 -8.85 8.44 5.91
CA PRO A 50 -10.28 8.26 6.17
C PRO A 50 -11.17 8.50 4.96
N GLU A 51 -10.83 9.45 4.06
CA GLU A 51 -11.62 9.71 2.85
C GLU A 51 -11.64 8.51 1.90
N ILE A 52 -10.53 7.77 1.80
CA ILE A 52 -10.45 6.51 1.04
C ILE A 52 -11.31 5.43 1.74
N MET A 53 -11.14 5.29 3.05
CA MET A 53 -11.85 4.28 3.84
C MET A 53 -13.38 4.47 3.80
N ASP A 54 -13.85 5.72 3.79
CA ASP A 54 -15.28 6.06 3.78
C ASP A 54 -15.97 5.68 2.47
N VAL A 55 -15.25 5.71 1.34
CA VAL A 55 -15.81 5.34 0.03
C VAL A 55 -15.69 3.85 -0.29
N MET A 56 -14.96 3.08 0.51
CA MET A 56 -14.79 1.63 0.31
C MET A 56 -16.10 0.87 0.54
N GLY A 57 -16.41 -0.04 -0.37
CA GLY A 57 -17.48 -1.02 -0.23
C GLY A 57 -17.15 -2.11 0.80
N PRO A 58 -18.13 -2.99 1.11
CA PRO A 58 -17.89 -4.05 2.10
C PRO A 58 -16.85 -5.09 1.66
N GLU A 59 -16.73 -5.35 0.36
CA GLU A 59 -15.81 -6.34 -0.21
C GLU A 59 -14.45 -5.75 -0.62
N ASP A 60 -14.28 -4.42 -0.53
CA ASP A 60 -13.04 -3.77 -0.91
C ASP A 60 -11.93 -4.06 0.11
N VAL A 61 -10.73 -4.33 -0.40
CA VAL A 61 -9.51 -4.52 0.40
C VAL A 61 -8.49 -3.45 0.01
N LEU A 62 -8.08 -2.65 0.96
CA LEU A 62 -7.00 -1.67 0.82
C LEU A 62 -5.69 -2.30 1.29
N MET A 63 -4.65 -2.21 0.47
CA MET A 63 -3.28 -2.56 0.85
C MET A 63 -2.39 -1.33 0.69
N ILE A 64 -1.66 -0.99 1.74
CA ILE A 64 -0.68 0.11 1.73
C ILE A 64 0.71 -0.50 1.92
N CYS A 65 1.60 -0.20 1.00
CA CYS A 65 3.00 -0.62 1.07
C CYS A 65 3.91 0.47 0.48
N ALA A 66 5.21 0.22 0.48
CA ALA A 66 6.17 0.97 -0.32
C ALA A 66 6.81 0.05 -1.36
N ASP A 67 7.40 0.62 -2.40
CA ASP A 67 8.12 -0.09 -3.46
C ASP A 67 9.59 -0.36 -3.10
N HIS A 68 10.14 0.41 -2.17
CA HIS A 68 11.48 0.24 -1.59
C HIS A 68 11.60 0.93 -0.23
N GLY A 69 12.70 0.67 0.48
CA GLY A 69 13.10 1.41 1.66
C GLY A 69 13.66 2.79 1.29
N ASN A 70 13.48 3.77 2.15
CA ASN A 70 14.10 5.07 2.03
C ASN A 70 14.25 5.73 3.40
N ASP A 71 15.49 5.83 3.89
CA ASP A 71 15.83 6.61 5.08
C ASP A 71 16.31 8.01 4.65
N PRO A 72 15.49 9.05 4.81
CA PRO A 72 15.86 10.41 4.42
C PRO A 72 16.98 11.02 5.28
N THR A 73 17.43 10.32 6.34
CA THR A 73 18.58 10.74 7.16
C THR A 73 19.88 10.09 6.75
N ALA A 74 19.84 9.07 5.90
CA ALA A 74 21.05 8.39 5.42
C ALA A 74 21.89 9.29 4.52
N PRO A 75 23.21 9.08 4.45
CA PRO A 75 24.08 9.82 3.53
C PRO A 75 23.83 9.43 2.07
N GLY A 76 24.16 10.33 1.14
CA GLY A 76 23.97 10.11 -0.29
C GLY A 76 22.53 10.43 -0.75
N THR A 77 22.20 10.06 -1.97
CA THR A 77 20.91 10.33 -2.62
C THR A 77 20.18 9.07 -3.07
N ASP A 78 20.81 7.91 -2.94
CA ASP A 78 20.23 6.64 -3.35
C ASP A 78 19.25 6.10 -2.31
N HIS A 79 18.37 5.19 -2.74
CA HIS A 79 17.47 4.47 -1.86
C HIS A 79 18.25 3.65 -0.83
N THR A 80 17.65 3.43 0.31
CA THR A 80 18.19 2.62 1.38
C THR A 80 17.41 1.31 1.53
N ARG A 81 17.78 0.43 2.46
CA ARG A 81 17.30 -0.97 2.49
C ARG A 81 16.50 -1.31 3.74
N GLU A 82 15.68 -0.38 4.18
CA GLU A 82 14.79 -0.61 5.30
C GLU A 82 13.65 -1.56 4.90
N TYR A 83 13.12 -2.26 5.90
CA TYR A 83 11.86 -2.96 5.74
C TYR A 83 10.74 -1.96 5.45
N ILE A 84 9.89 -2.30 4.50
CA ILE A 84 8.73 -1.49 4.15
C ILE A 84 7.50 -1.91 4.94
N PRO A 85 6.53 -1.01 5.14
CA PRO A 85 5.25 -1.38 5.73
C PRO A 85 4.43 -2.25 4.76
N LEU A 86 3.59 -3.10 5.33
CA LEU A 86 2.50 -3.77 4.64
C LEU A 86 1.29 -3.71 5.56
N ILE A 87 0.34 -2.86 5.21
CA ILE A 87 -0.89 -2.64 5.99
C ILE A 87 -2.07 -3.09 5.13
N VAL A 88 -2.98 -3.86 5.72
CA VAL A 88 -4.18 -4.35 5.05
C VAL A 88 -5.41 -3.92 5.84
N TYR A 89 -6.39 -3.36 5.14
CA TYR A 89 -7.64 -2.91 5.71
C TYR A 89 -8.83 -3.29 4.81
N GLY A 90 -9.96 -3.65 5.42
CA GLY A 90 -11.22 -3.91 4.75
C GLY A 90 -12.25 -4.41 5.74
N LYS A 91 -13.55 -4.26 5.44
CA LYS A 91 -14.65 -4.68 6.33
C LYS A 91 -14.69 -6.19 6.55
N GLU A 92 -14.33 -6.95 5.54
CA GLU A 92 -14.23 -8.41 5.61
C GLU A 92 -12.85 -8.90 6.05
N CYS A 93 -11.92 -7.97 6.32
CA CYS A 93 -10.61 -8.35 6.85
C CYS A 93 -10.68 -8.70 8.34
N ARG A 94 -9.85 -9.65 8.73
CA ARG A 94 -9.64 -10.02 10.13
C ARG A 94 -8.82 -8.94 10.82
N GLU A 95 -9.26 -8.56 12.00
CA GLU A 95 -8.56 -7.56 12.82
C GLU A 95 -7.37 -8.17 13.57
N GLY A 96 -6.34 -7.37 13.77
CA GLY A 96 -5.19 -7.70 14.60
C GLY A 96 -4.29 -8.81 14.06
N VAL A 97 -4.40 -9.16 12.77
CA VAL A 97 -3.54 -10.18 12.15
C VAL A 97 -2.13 -9.64 11.95
N ASN A 98 -1.14 -10.35 12.48
CA ASN A 98 0.25 -10.09 12.18
C ASN A 98 0.72 -10.97 11.02
N LEU A 99 0.99 -10.36 9.87
CA LEU A 99 1.45 -11.05 8.66
C LEU A 99 2.93 -11.47 8.73
N GLY A 100 3.65 -11.06 9.78
CA GLY A 100 5.08 -11.27 9.90
C GLY A 100 5.86 -10.52 8.81
N THR A 101 7.16 -10.84 8.70
CA THR A 101 7.99 -10.33 7.61
C THR A 101 7.81 -11.22 6.38
N ARG A 102 7.32 -10.64 5.29
CA ARG A 102 7.16 -11.35 4.02
C ARG A 102 8.50 -11.43 3.28
N SER A 103 8.66 -12.47 2.49
CA SER A 103 9.92 -12.72 1.79
C SER A 103 10.03 -12.02 0.43
N SER A 104 8.90 -11.57 -0.12
CA SER A 104 8.85 -10.98 -1.46
C SER A 104 7.66 -10.02 -1.63
N PHE A 105 7.85 -8.96 -2.41
CA PHE A 105 6.75 -8.13 -2.93
C PHE A 105 5.73 -8.93 -3.75
N ALA A 106 6.17 -10.01 -4.38
CA ALA A 106 5.31 -10.90 -5.15
C ALA A 106 4.17 -11.51 -4.31
N ASP A 107 4.30 -11.54 -2.98
CA ASP A 107 3.25 -12.01 -2.07
C ASP A 107 2.01 -11.11 -2.14
N ILE A 108 2.20 -9.79 -2.30
CA ILE A 108 1.09 -8.84 -2.50
C ILE A 108 0.38 -9.16 -3.83
N GLY A 109 1.14 -9.30 -4.92
CA GLY A 109 0.59 -9.62 -6.23
C GLY A 109 -0.17 -10.96 -6.25
N ALA A 110 0.40 -12.00 -5.61
CA ALA A 110 -0.27 -13.29 -5.45
C ALA A 110 -1.59 -13.15 -4.67
N THR A 111 -1.59 -12.36 -3.59
CA THR A 111 -2.79 -12.11 -2.79
C THR A 111 -3.86 -11.35 -3.58
N VAL A 112 -3.48 -10.36 -4.39
CA VAL A 112 -4.41 -9.65 -5.28
C VAL A 112 -5.05 -10.63 -6.27
N CYS A 113 -4.25 -11.51 -6.89
CA CYS A 113 -4.78 -12.53 -7.80
C CYS A 113 -5.73 -13.50 -7.10
N ASP A 114 -5.39 -13.93 -5.87
CA ASP A 114 -6.25 -14.80 -5.06
C ASP A 114 -7.58 -14.11 -4.69
N LEU A 115 -7.54 -12.80 -4.37
CA LEU A 115 -8.75 -12.02 -4.05
C LEU A 115 -9.66 -11.87 -5.27
N LEU A 116 -9.09 -11.64 -6.44
CA LEU A 116 -9.82 -11.47 -7.71
C LEU A 116 -10.12 -12.81 -8.41
N GLU A 117 -9.75 -13.93 -7.80
CA GLU A 117 -9.98 -15.30 -8.34
C GLU A 117 -9.40 -15.51 -9.73
N VAL A 118 -8.28 -14.84 -10.03
CA VAL A 118 -7.55 -14.98 -11.29
C VAL A 118 -6.30 -15.83 -11.10
N GLY A 119 -5.97 -16.64 -12.10
CA GLY A 119 -4.74 -17.43 -12.08
C GLY A 119 -3.49 -16.54 -12.14
N HIS A 120 -2.44 -16.94 -11.45
CA HIS A 120 -1.15 -16.28 -11.53
C HIS A 120 0.02 -17.28 -11.62
N SER A 121 1.10 -16.85 -12.26
CA SER A 121 2.38 -17.57 -12.31
C SER A 121 3.44 -16.93 -11.41
N SER A 122 3.03 -16.11 -10.44
CA SER A 122 3.92 -15.41 -9.53
C SER A 122 4.67 -16.40 -8.63
N VAL A 123 5.91 -16.05 -8.31
CA VAL A 123 6.72 -16.75 -7.29
C VAL A 123 6.30 -16.36 -5.87
N GLY A 124 5.35 -15.42 -5.72
CA GLY A 124 4.83 -14.97 -4.43
C GLY A 124 3.95 -16.01 -3.74
N THR A 125 3.86 -15.90 -2.44
CA THR A 125 2.94 -16.67 -1.60
C THR A 125 1.81 -15.78 -1.12
N GLY A 126 0.60 -16.01 -1.63
CA GLY A 126 -0.59 -15.25 -1.24
C GLY A 126 -0.93 -15.44 0.25
N PHE A 127 -1.50 -14.40 0.83
CA PHE A 127 -1.93 -14.40 2.23
C PHE A 127 -3.42 -14.07 2.41
N LYS A 128 -4.24 -14.24 1.34
CA LYS A 128 -5.71 -14.07 1.40
C LYS A 128 -6.32 -14.81 2.59
N ASN A 129 -5.94 -16.06 2.81
CA ASN A 129 -6.48 -16.90 3.89
C ASN A 129 -6.13 -16.39 5.32
N LEU A 130 -5.12 -15.54 5.46
CA LEU A 130 -4.77 -14.93 6.73
C LEU A 130 -5.61 -13.69 7.02
N ILE A 131 -5.99 -12.96 5.98
CA ILE A 131 -6.62 -11.64 6.10
C ILE A 131 -8.14 -11.65 5.95
N ILE A 132 -8.72 -12.58 5.20
CA ILE A 132 -10.18 -12.64 4.99
C ILE A 132 -10.84 -13.53 6.04
N LYS A 133 -12.03 -13.10 6.52
CA LYS A 133 -12.87 -13.81 7.51
C LYS A 133 -13.43 -15.12 6.95
#